data_b5e327d44d169ba77780ee3aceecb06e
#
_entry.id   b5e327d44d169ba77780ee3aceecb06e
#
_cell.length_a   1.000
_cell.length_b   1.000
_cell.length_c   1.000
_cell.angle_alpha   90.00
_cell.angle_beta   90.00
_cell.angle_gamma   90.00
#
_symmetry.space_group_name_H-M   'P 1'
#
loop_
_entity.id
_entity.type
_entity.pdbx_description
1 polymer ?
#
loop_
_entity_poly.entity_id
_entity_poly.type
_entity_poly.pdbx_seq_one_letter_code
_entity_poly.pdbx_strand_id
1 'polypeptide(L)'
;MQPAKLDLNIVQGSTLRDTLRIMSPRVAYRTITAIAATAPVRLTVDHGLPSDWLAWIQGVQLMPELNRALRREQPHRIEVIDAMTLEINALSAVGRNASGGQLIYQQPVDLTGATARMQIRDKPGGLLRLELSTEGGGLVITGAGTLERHLSATTTAAITWTDGVYDLEVTYADGTVHRYFEGAVTVSPEVTRDD
;
A
#
# COMPACT_ATOMS: atom_id res chain seq x y z
N MET A 1 12.35 -10.14 -10.37
CA MET A 1 11.40 -10.20 -9.23
C MET A 1 10.06 -10.65 -9.78
N GLN A 2 9.31 -11.52 -9.09
CA GLN A 2 7.96 -11.88 -9.53
C GLN A 2 7.00 -10.79 -9.05
N PRO A 3 6.12 -10.25 -9.92
CA PRO A 3 5.14 -9.24 -9.52
C PRO A 3 4.12 -9.80 -8.53
N ALA A 4 3.63 -8.95 -7.65
CA ALA A 4 2.54 -9.30 -6.75
C ALA A 4 1.22 -9.34 -7.53
N LYS A 5 0.41 -10.37 -7.30
CA LYS A 5 -0.93 -10.47 -7.88
C LYS A 5 -1.91 -9.65 -7.04
N LEU A 6 -2.52 -8.66 -7.67
CA LEU A 6 -3.48 -7.77 -7.03
C LEU A 6 -4.57 -7.41 -8.04
N ASP A 7 -5.74 -7.98 -7.89
CA ASP A 7 -6.87 -7.69 -8.78
C ASP A 7 -7.42 -6.28 -8.52
N LEU A 8 -7.92 -5.64 -9.58
CA LEU A 8 -8.47 -4.29 -9.56
C LEU A 8 -9.96 -4.33 -9.89
N ASN A 9 -10.77 -3.81 -8.98
CA ASN A 9 -12.19 -3.62 -9.20
C ASN A 9 -12.47 -2.12 -9.40
N ILE A 10 -13.04 -1.78 -10.55
CA ILE A 10 -13.47 -0.42 -10.90
C ILE A 10 -15.00 -0.38 -10.86
N VAL A 11 -15.55 0.61 -10.18
CA VAL A 11 -16.99 0.90 -10.22
C VAL A 11 -17.19 2.04 -11.21
N GLN A 12 -17.95 1.77 -12.27
CA GLN A 12 -18.25 2.76 -13.31
C GLN A 12 -18.96 3.98 -12.69
N GLY A 13 -18.61 5.19 -13.12
CA GLY A 13 -19.16 6.43 -12.57
C GLY A 13 -18.62 6.86 -11.20
N SER A 14 -17.79 6.05 -10.55
CA SER A 14 -17.22 6.36 -9.23
C SER A 14 -15.73 6.68 -9.31
N THR A 15 -15.29 7.61 -8.47
CA THR A 15 -13.85 7.88 -8.31
C THR A 15 -13.16 6.68 -7.65
N LEU A 16 -12.12 6.17 -8.29
CA LEU A 16 -11.20 5.20 -7.67
C LEU A 16 -9.98 5.94 -7.15
N ARG A 17 -9.67 5.73 -5.89
CA ARG A 17 -8.41 6.17 -5.28
C ARG A 17 -7.93 5.11 -4.31
N ASP A 18 -6.75 4.58 -4.56
CA ASP A 18 -6.10 3.63 -3.66
C ASP A 18 -4.59 3.85 -3.58
N THR A 19 -3.98 3.26 -2.56
CA THR A 19 -2.55 3.38 -2.29
C THR A 19 -1.89 2.02 -2.36
N LEU A 20 -0.90 1.90 -3.23
CA LEU A 20 -0.04 0.73 -3.36
C LEU A 20 1.23 0.90 -2.54
N ARG A 21 1.64 -0.16 -1.84
CA ARG A 21 2.89 -0.20 -1.09
C ARG A 21 3.90 -1.11 -1.79
N ILE A 22 5.01 -0.54 -2.20
CA ILE A 22 6.12 -1.28 -2.83
C ILE A 22 7.19 -1.54 -1.77
N MET A 23 7.28 -2.80 -1.37
CA MET A 23 8.12 -3.26 -0.27
C MET A 23 9.38 -3.95 -0.79
N SER A 24 10.51 -3.59 -0.22
CA SER A 24 11.76 -4.32 -0.42
C SER A 24 11.68 -5.71 0.23
N PRO A 25 12.35 -6.74 -0.30
CA PRO A 25 12.49 -8.02 0.37
C PRO A 25 13.27 -7.93 1.70
N ARG A 26 14.00 -6.83 1.92
CA ARG A 26 14.74 -6.59 3.15
C ARG A 26 13.79 -6.26 4.31
N VAL A 27 14.05 -6.90 5.44
CA VAL A 27 13.28 -6.72 6.67
C VAL A 27 14.10 -5.89 7.65
N ALA A 28 13.50 -4.86 8.22
CA ALA A 28 14.06 -4.07 9.31
C ALA A 28 13.50 -4.56 10.65
N TYR A 29 14.33 -4.53 11.68
CA TYR A 29 13.99 -4.82 13.07
C TYR A 29 14.30 -3.58 13.90
N ARG A 30 13.32 -3.09 14.68
CA ARG A 30 13.47 -1.91 15.53
C ARG A 30 12.97 -2.21 16.94
N THR A 31 13.76 -1.89 17.94
CA THR A 31 13.36 -2.09 19.34
C THR A 31 12.28 -1.09 19.73
N ILE A 32 11.18 -1.58 20.28
CA ILE A 32 10.15 -0.75 20.90
C ILE A 32 10.64 -0.35 22.28
N THR A 33 10.84 0.94 22.51
CA THR A 33 11.38 1.47 23.77
C THR A 33 10.31 1.79 24.79
N ALA A 34 9.08 2.10 24.34
CA ALA A 34 7.92 2.29 25.20
C ALA A 34 6.62 1.98 24.49
N ILE A 35 5.59 1.60 25.25
CA ILE A 35 4.22 1.41 24.80
C ILE A 35 3.33 2.25 25.72
N ALA A 36 2.66 3.26 25.15
CA ALA A 36 1.78 4.12 25.92
C ALA A 36 0.44 3.43 26.21
N ALA A 37 -0.06 3.59 27.42
CA ALA A 37 -1.38 3.06 27.85
C ALA A 37 -2.52 3.94 27.31
N THR A 38 -2.58 4.12 25.98
CA THR A 38 -3.54 5.00 25.28
C THR A 38 -4.47 4.21 24.37
N ALA A 39 -5.54 4.86 23.93
CA ALA A 39 -6.43 4.43 22.85
C ALA A 39 -6.51 5.57 21.81
N PRO A 40 -6.00 5.38 20.59
CA PRO A 40 -5.24 4.21 20.08
C PRO A 40 -3.91 3.96 20.82
N VAL A 41 -3.38 2.73 20.67
CA VAL A 41 -2.08 2.40 21.26
C VAL A 41 -0.96 3.12 20.53
N ARG A 42 -0.02 3.71 21.27
CA ARG A 42 1.17 4.36 20.72
C ARG A 42 2.44 3.64 21.14
N LEU A 43 3.34 3.52 20.17
CA LEU A 43 4.64 2.86 20.33
C LEU A 43 5.74 3.90 20.15
N THR A 44 6.70 3.92 21.09
CA THR A 44 7.92 4.72 20.90
C THR A 44 9.00 3.83 20.32
N VAL A 45 9.48 4.17 19.14
CA VAL A 45 10.46 3.38 18.38
C VAL A 45 11.15 4.26 17.32
N ASP A 46 12.46 4.19 17.21
CA ASP A 46 13.18 4.80 16.07
C ASP A 46 12.92 3.96 14.81
N HIS A 47 11.81 4.25 14.14
CA HIS A 47 11.31 3.42 13.07
C HIS A 47 11.90 3.74 11.68
N GLY A 48 12.30 4.98 11.41
CA GLY A 48 12.83 5.38 10.11
C GLY A 48 11.83 5.25 8.94
N LEU A 49 10.52 5.14 9.22
CA LEU A 49 9.47 5.09 8.20
C LEU A 49 9.08 6.51 7.80
N PRO A 50 8.96 6.81 6.48
CA PRO A 50 8.61 8.15 6.01
C PRO A 50 7.10 8.44 6.03
N SER A 51 6.27 7.41 6.11
CA SER A 51 4.80 7.49 6.08
C SER A 51 4.19 6.22 6.67
N ASP A 52 2.88 6.20 6.78
CA ASP A 52 2.11 5.03 7.22
C ASP A 52 2.52 3.76 6.50
N TRP A 53 2.65 2.68 7.25
CA TRP A 53 3.21 1.45 6.74
C TRP A 53 2.52 0.21 7.30
N LEU A 54 3.04 -0.95 6.92
CA LEU A 54 2.63 -2.25 7.44
C LEU A 54 3.78 -2.87 8.23
N ALA A 55 3.51 -3.33 9.44
CA ALA A 55 4.53 -3.96 10.27
C ALA A 55 3.98 -5.07 11.16
N TRP A 56 4.83 -6.02 11.47
CA TRP A 56 4.61 -7.02 12.50
C TRP A 56 5.27 -6.55 13.79
N ILE A 57 4.74 -7.01 14.91
CA ILE A 57 5.31 -6.76 16.24
C ILE A 57 5.48 -8.10 16.92
N GLN A 58 6.59 -8.32 17.60
CA GLN A 58 6.87 -9.54 18.32
C GLN A 58 7.56 -9.25 19.66
N GLY A 59 7.31 -10.11 20.65
CA GLY A 59 7.99 -10.05 21.94
C GLY A 59 7.43 -9.02 22.94
N VAL A 60 6.27 -8.44 22.65
CA VAL A 60 5.58 -7.56 23.61
C VAL A 60 5.02 -8.40 24.76
N GLN A 61 5.26 -7.94 25.99
CA GLN A 61 4.75 -8.52 27.23
C GLN A 61 3.44 -7.82 27.66
N LEU A 62 2.55 -8.58 28.29
CA LEU A 62 1.29 -8.12 28.88
C LEU A 62 0.26 -7.52 27.90
N MET A 63 0.52 -7.61 26.58
CA MET A 63 -0.42 -7.25 25.53
C MET A 63 -0.20 -8.13 24.29
N PRO A 64 -0.64 -9.41 24.35
CA PRO A 64 -0.41 -10.38 23.26
C PRO A 64 -1.06 -9.97 21.94
N GLU A 65 -2.10 -9.14 21.97
CA GLU A 65 -2.82 -8.64 20.78
C GLU A 65 -1.93 -7.80 19.84
N LEU A 66 -0.82 -7.25 20.36
CA LEU A 66 0.19 -6.59 19.55
C LEU A 66 1.08 -7.58 18.80
N ASN A 67 1.30 -8.78 19.37
CA ASN A 67 2.20 -9.74 18.75
C ASN A 67 1.57 -10.39 17.53
N ARG A 68 2.28 -10.37 16.40
CA ARG A 68 1.90 -11.05 15.16
C ARG A 68 3.11 -11.73 14.54
N ALA A 69 2.94 -12.98 14.15
CA ALA A 69 4.00 -13.76 13.55
C ALA A 69 4.34 -13.25 12.15
N LEU A 70 5.62 -12.90 11.95
CA LEU A 70 6.13 -12.42 10.67
C LEU A 70 5.77 -13.39 9.53
N ARG A 71 5.15 -12.88 8.47
CA ARG A 71 4.74 -13.60 7.25
C ARG A 71 3.71 -14.72 7.46
N ARG A 72 3.27 -14.98 8.69
CA ARG A 72 2.22 -15.97 8.99
C ARG A 72 0.90 -15.31 9.32
N GLU A 73 0.96 -14.11 9.89
CA GLU A 73 -0.22 -13.33 10.24
C GLU A 73 -0.21 -11.99 9.49
N GLN A 74 -1.39 -11.40 9.32
CA GLN A 74 -1.51 -10.10 8.69
C GLN A 74 -0.78 -9.04 9.53
N PRO A 75 0.01 -8.15 8.91
CA PRO A 75 0.68 -7.08 9.63
C PRO A 75 -0.34 -6.09 10.20
N HIS A 76 0.07 -5.33 11.22
CA HIS A 76 -0.67 -4.14 11.64
C HIS A 76 -0.53 -3.02 10.60
N ARG A 77 -1.59 -2.26 10.42
CA ARG A 77 -1.50 -0.92 9.83
C ARG A 77 -0.97 0.02 10.89
N ILE A 78 0.11 0.71 10.54
CA ILE A 78 0.82 1.62 11.44
C ILE A 78 0.69 3.02 10.86
N GLU A 79 0.21 3.94 11.67
CA GLU A 79 0.21 5.38 11.39
C GLU A 79 1.49 6.00 11.95
N VAL A 80 2.18 6.78 11.14
CA VAL A 80 3.39 7.52 11.54
C VAL A 80 2.98 8.87 12.09
N ILE A 81 3.10 9.06 13.40
CA ILE A 81 2.78 10.33 14.07
C ILE A 81 3.97 11.29 14.00
N ASP A 82 5.16 10.80 14.29
CA ASP A 82 6.43 11.52 14.18
C ASP A 82 7.60 10.54 14.02
N ALA A 83 8.84 11.01 14.02
CA ALA A 83 10.03 10.18 13.80
C ALA A 83 10.23 9.04 14.81
N MET A 84 9.61 9.15 15.98
CA MET A 84 9.77 8.20 17.11
C MET A 84 8.45 7.59 17.56
N THR A 85 7.32 8.04 17.05
CA THR A 85 5.99 7.64 17.52
C THR A 85 5.17 7.02 16.39
N LEU A 86 4.73 5.80 16.64
CA LEU A 86 3.77 5.09 15.78
C LEU A 86 2.46 4.85 16.52
N GLU A 87 1.36 4.82 15.79
CA GLU A 87 0.04 4.53 16.31
C GLU A 87 -0.59 3.33 15.61
N ILE A 88 -1.36 2.52 16.36
CA ILE A 88 -2.16 1.42 15.80
C ILE A 88 -3.61 1.66 16.18
N ASN A 89 -4.38 2.21 15.27
CA ASN A 89 -5.77 2.63 15.48
C ASN A 89 -6.72 1.50 15.89
N ALA A 90 -6.41 0.27 15.51
CA ALA A 90 -7.25 -0.89 15.81
C ALA A 90 -7.11 -1.43 17.24
N LEU A 91 -6.19 -0.89 18.06
CA LEU A 91 -5.88 -1.42 19.37
C LEU A 91 -5.89 -0.35 20.47
N SER A 92 -6.24 -0.78 21.68
CA SER A 92 -6.22 0.04 22.89
C SER A 92 -5.33 -0.60 23.95
N ALA A 93 -4.40 0.17 24.51
CA ALA A 93 -3.53 -0.24 25.62
C ALA A 93 -3.99 0.37 26.96
N VAL A 94 -5.16 1.02 27.01
CA VAL A 94 -5.69 1.60 28.27
C VAL A 94 -5.79 0.53 29.36
N GLY A 95 -5.21 0.82 30.52
CA GLY A 95 -5.16 -0.12 31.65
C GLY A 95 -4.18 -1.30 31.47
N ARG A 96 -3.34 -1.30 30.43
CA ARG A 96 -2.31 -2.30 30.19
C ARG A 96 -0.92 -1.75 30.58
N ASN A 97 -0.08 -2.62 31.10
CA ASN A 97 1.34 -2.33 31.36
C ASN A 97 2.23 -3.01 30.33
N ALA A 98 1.87 -2.84 29.05
CA ALA A 98 2.58 -3.44 27.93
C ALA A 98 4.03 -2.92 27.85
N SER A 99 4.98 -3.80 27.53
CA SER A 99 6.40 -3.42 27.45
C SER A 99 7.19 -4.33 26.52
N GLY A 100 8.36 -3.84 26.10
CA GLY A 100 9.30 -4.58 25.25
C GLY A 100 8.77 -4.78 23.83
N GLY A 101 9.42 -5.69 23.14
CA GLY A 101 9.08 -6.09 21.79
C GLY A 101 9.91 -5.41 20.70
N GLN A 102 9.69 -5.89 19.48
CA GLN A 102 10.33 -5.38 18.27
C GLN A 102 9.27 -5.09 17.21
N LEU A 103 9.40 -3.95 16.57
CA LEU A 103 8.73 -3.62 15.32
C LEU A 103 9.52 -4.25 14.17
N ILE A 104 8.81 -4.95 13.28
CA ILE A 104 9.39 -5.68 12.16
C ILE A 104 8.63 -5.29 10.90
N TYR A 105 9.34 -4.76 9.89
CA TYR A 105 8.69 -4.35 8.65
C TYR A 105 9.59 -4.57 7.44
N GLN A 106 8.98 -4.78 6.27
CA GLN A 106 9.70 -4.72 5.00
C GLN A 106 9.96 -3.26 4.65
N GLN A 107 11.21 -2.93 4.33
CA GLN A 107 11.58 -1.54 4.04
C GLN A 107 10.86 -1.02 2.78
N PRO A 108 10.43 0.26 2.78
CA PRO A 108 9.95 0.90 1.56
C PRO A 108 11.04 0.91 0.49
N VAL A 109 10.63 0.71 -0.76
CA VAL A 109 11.54 0.86 -1.91
C VAL A 109 11.76 2.35 -2.16
N ASP A 110 13.00 2.75 -2.41
CA ASP A 110 13.29 4.11 -2.84
C ASP A 110 12.78 4.32 -4.27
N LEU A 111 11.88 5.27 -4.45
CA LEU A 111 11.27 5.65 -5.72
C LEU A 111 11.71 7.05 -6.17
N THR A 112 12.78 7.59 -5.60
CA THR A 112 13.29 8.92 -5.95
C THR A 112 13.70 8.96 -7.43
N GLY A 113 13.13 9.90 -8.18
CA GLY A 113 13.39 10.04 -9.62
C GLY A 113 12.84 8.92 -10.50
N ALA A 114 12.06 8.00 -9.94
CA ALA A 114 11.40 6.96 -10.71
C ALA A 114 10.10 7.47 -11.36
N THR A 115 9.72 6.82 -12.46
CA THR A 115 8.42 6.97 -13.09
C THR A 115 7.66 5.64 -13.01
N ALA A 116 6.34 5.71 -13.04
CA ALA A 116 5.49 4.53 -13.01
C ALA A 116 4.48 4.55 -14.15
N ARG A 117 4.18 3.37 -14.69
CA ARG A 117 3.19 3.17 -15.75
C ARG A 117 2.40 1.90 -15.48
N MET A 118 1.09 1.99 -15.65
CA MET A 118 0.15 0.88 -15.57
C MET A 118 -0.67 0.85 -16.86
N GLN A 119 -0.73 -0.31 -17.51
CA GLN A 119 -1.57 -0.50 -18.68
C GLN A 119 -2.60 -1.57 -18.42
N ILE A 120 -3.86 -1.25 -18.75
CA ILE A 120 -4.96 -2.21 -18.76
C ILE A 120 -5.22 -2.61 -20.21
N ARG A 121 -5.20 -3.91 -20.49
CA ARG A 121 -5.43 -4.49 -21.82
C ARG A 121 -6.52 -5.55 -21.73
N ASP A 122 -7.11 -5.89 -22.88
CA ASP A 122 -8.09 -7.00 -22.99
C ASP A 122 -7.45 -8.35 -22.63
N LYS A 123 -6.20 -8.54 -22.99
CA LYS A 123 -5.35 -9.72 -22.69
C LYS A 123 -3.87 -9.34 -22.79
N PRO A 124 -2.96 -10.17 -22.30
CA PRO A 124 -1.53 -9.93 -22.46
C PRO A 124 -1.16 -9.71 -23.93
N GLY A 125 -0.51 -8.57 -24.25
CA GLY A 125 -0.15 -8.17 -25.61
C GLY A 125 -1.31 -7.75 -26.50
N GLY A 126 -2.53 -7.67 -25.98
CA GLY A 126 -3.73 -7.28 -26.73
C GLY A 126 -3.98 -5.76 -26.78
N LEU A 127 -5.23 -5.37 -27.05
CA LEU A 127 -5.64 -3.98 -27.19
C LEU A 127 -5.48 -3.20 -25.88
N LEU A 128 -4.81 -2.06 -25.93
CA LEU A 128 -4.76 -1.12 -24.83
C LEU A 128 -6.14 -0.51 -24.59
N ARG A 129 -6.66 -0.63 -23.38
CA ARG A 129 -7.96 -0.10 -22.95
C ARG A 129 -7.83 1.17 -22.11
N LEU A 130 -6.83 1.21 -21.22
CA LEU A 130 -6.58 2.36 -20.37
C LEU A 130 -5.10 2.37 -19.95
N GLU A 131 -4.54 3.55 -19.86
CA GLU A 131 -3.20 3.76 -19.33
C GLU A 131 -3.23 4.79 -18.19
N LEU A 132 -2.53 4.48 -17.10
CA LEU A 132 -2.21 5.40 -16.03
C LEU A 132 -0.69 5.54 -15.95
N SER A 133 -0.21 6.76 -15.77
CA SER A 133 1.23 6.99 -15.60
C SER A 133 1.49 8.20 -14.70
N THR A 134 2.72 8.30 -14.22
CA THR A 134 3.17 9.49 -13.48
C THR A 134 3.29 10.73 -14.37
N GLU A 135 3.45 10.55 -15.67
CA GLU A 135 3.56 11.64 -16.65
C GLU A 135 2.19 12.04 -17.20
N GLY A 136 1.35 11.06 -17.59
CA GLY A 136 0.03 11.27 -18.18
C GLY A 136 -1.10 11.40 -17.15
N GLY A 137 -0.82 11.17 -15.87
CA GLY A 137 -1.78 11.19 -14.78
C GLY A 137 -2.33 9.83 -14.40
N GLY A 138 -3.04 9.79 -13.28
CA GLY A 138 -3.61 8.56 -12.72
C GLY A 138 -2.67 7.76 -11.82
N LEU A 139 -1.35 8.01 -11.87
CA LEU A 139 -0.38 7.50 -10.90
C LEU A 139 0.39 8.65 -10.26
N VAL A 140 0.61 8.59 -8.95
CA VAL A 140 1.41 9.58 -8.20
C VAL A 140 2.33 8.85 -7.22
N ILE A 141 3.64 9.06 -7.32
CA ILE A 141 4.60 8.62 -6.30
C ILE A 141 4.55 9.64 -5.16
N THR A 142 4.02 9.25 -4.00
CA THR A 142 3.83 10.14 -2.84
C THR A 142 4.91 10.00 -1.79
N GLY A 143 5.82 9.04 -1.94
CA GLY A 143 6.95 8.83 -1.04
C GLY A 143 7.64 7.50 -1.28
N ALA A 144 8.63 7.18 -0.44
CA ALA A 144 9.32 5.91 -0.55
C ALA A 144 8.33 4.74 -0.47
N GLY A 145 8.41 3.85 -1.44
CA GLY A 145 7.55 2.67 -1.55
C GLY A 145 6.05 2.97 -1.66
N THR A 146 5.65 4.20 -1.93
CA THR A 146 4.24 4.59 -1.95
C THR A 146 3.83 5.16 -3.29
N LEU A 147 2.84 4.53 -3.91
CA LEU A 147 2.26 4.91 -5.18
C LEU A 147 0.74 5.01 -5.03
N GLU A 148 0.14 6.12 -5.41
CA GLU A 148 -1.32 6.27 -5.47
C GLU A 148 -1.83 6.05 -6.88
N ARG A 149 -2.97 5.33 -7.01
CA ARG A 149 -3.76 5.23 -8.23
C ARG A 149 -5.01 6.08 -8.09
N HIS A 150 -5.30 6.85 -9.12
CA HIS A 150 -6.47 7.70 -9.18
C HIS A 150 -7.13 7.65 -10.55
N LEU A 151 -8.42 7.28 -10.58
CA LEU A 151 -9.29 7.44 -11.74
C LEU A 151 -10.47 8.34 -11.36
N SER A 152 -10.71 9.36 -12.13
CA SER A 152 -11.87 10.25 -11.92
C SER A 152 -13.19 9.52 -12.23
N ALA A 153 -14.30 9.97 -11.65
CA ALA A 153 -15.62 9.47 -11.95
C ALA A 153 -15.93 9.59 -13.46
N THR A 154 -15.50 10.68 -14.10
CA THR A 154 -15.65 10.86 -15.55
C THR A 154 -14.88 9.81 -16.34
N THR A 155 -13.66 9.48 -15.92
CA THR A 155 -12.85 8.44 -16.58
C THR A 155 -13.50 7.08 -16.43
N THR A 156 -13.98 6.73 -15.23
CA THR A 156 -14.61 5.44 -14.98
C THR A 156 -15.97 5.31 -15.66
N ALA A 157 -16.76 6.40 -15.76
CA ALA A 157 -18.03 6.44 -16.48
C ALA A 157 -17.85 6.18 -17.99
N ALA A 158 -16.73 6.63 -18.57
CA ALA A 158 -16.42 6.42 -19.99
C ALA A 158 -15.97 4.98 -20.32
N ILE A 159 -15.76 4.12 -19.35
CA ILE A 159 -15.37 2.73 -19.58
C ILE A 159 -16.54 1.94 -20.16
N THR A 160 -16.31 1.29 -21.30
CA THR A 160 -17.32 0.50 -22.04
C THR A 160 -17.07 -1.00 -22.00
N TRP A 161 -16.01 -1.44 -21.35
CA TRP A 161 -15.61 -2.84 -21.20
C TRP A 161 -15.77 -3.29 -19.75
N THR A 162 -15.89 -4.60 -19.52
CA THR A 162 -16.21 -5.19 -18.21
C THR A 162 -15.03 -5.89 -17.55
N ASP A 163 -14.01 -6.25 -18.32
CA ASP A 163 -12.88 -7.05 -17.85
C ASP A 163 -11.58 -6.64 -18.54
N GLY A 164 -10.47 -7.10 -18.02
CA GLY A 164 -9.15 -6.89 -18.58
C GLY A 164 -8.06 -7.48 -17.69
N VAL A 165 -6.84 -7.24 -18.08
CA VAL A 165 -5.64 -7.55 -17.30
C VAL A 165 -4.74 -6.34 -17.24
N TYR A 166 -3.99 -6.19 -16.18
CA TYR A 166 -3.05 -5.09 -16.07
C TYR A 166 -1.69 -5.57 -15.54
N ASP A 167 -0.68 -4.79 -15.85
CA ASP A 167 0.57 -4.74 -15.11
C ASP A 167 0.93 -3.29 -14.75
N LEU A 168 1.73 -3.15 -13.68
CA LEU A 168 2.28 -1.89 -13.23
C LEU A 168 3.80 -2.01 -13.13
N GLU A 169 4.47 -1.17 -13.88
CA GLU A 169 5.92 -1.09 -13.97
C GLU A 169 6.43 0.22 -13.39
N VAL A 170 7.59 0.16 -12.76
CA VAL A 170 8.35 1.32 -12.31
C VAL A 170 9.67 1.35 -13.06
N THR A 171 9.97 2.49 -13.68
CA THR A 171 11.24 2.76 -14.32
C THR A 171 12.05 3.69 -13.42
N TYR A 172 13.22 3.22 -13.01
CA TYR A 172 14.13 3.98 -12.15
C TYR A 172 15.01 4.95 -12.97
N ALA A 173 15.63 5.90 -12.27
CA ALA A 173 16.49 6.91 -12.89
C ALA A 173 17.70 6.32 -13.67
N ASP A 174 18.13 5.12 -13.30
CA ASP A 174 19.19 4.36 -13.99
C ASP A 174 18.71 3.58 -15.23
N GLY A 175 17.41 3.69 -15.56
CA GLY A 175 16.78 2.96 -16.66
C GLY A 175 16.33 1.53 -16.30
N THR A 176 16.57 1.07 -15.09
CA THR A 176 16.08 -0.24 -14.63
C THR A 176 14.56 -0.23 -14.58
N VAL A 177 13.91 -1.27 -15.11
CA VAL A 177 12.45 -1.43 -15.08
C VAL A 177 12.07 -2.63 -14.22
N HIS A 178 11.18 -2.41 -13.26
CA HIS A 178 10.63 -3.49 -12.45
C HIS A 178 9.10 -3.51 -12.55
N ARG A 179 8.54 -4.68 -12.86
CA ARG A 179 7.10 -4.94 -12.74
C ARG A 179 6.81 -5.32 -11.29
N TYR A 180 6.00 -4.51 -10.62
CA TYR A 180 5.66 -4.72 -9.22
C TYR A 180 4.31 -5.38 -9.01
N PHE A 181 3.32 -5.05 -9.83
CA PHE A 181 1.96 -5.58 -9.71
C PHE A 181 1.45 -6.07 -11.05
N GLU A 182 0.61 -7.09 -10.97
CA GLU A 182 -0.19 -7.59 -12.09
C GLU A 182 -1.52 -8.14 -11.55
N GLY A 183 -2.55 -8.19 -12.38
CA GLY A 183 -3.82 -8.78 -11.96
C GLY A 183 -4.91 -8.66 -13.01
N ALA A 184 -6.05 -9.25 -12.69
CA ALA A 184 -7.28 -9.07 -13.44
C ALA A 184 -7.90 -7.70 -13.10
N VAL A 185 -8.63 -7.15 -14.07
CA VAL A 185 -9.44 -5.95 -13.90
C VAL A 185 -10.89 -6.32 -14.14
N THR A 186 -11.77 -5.92 -13.22
CA THR A 186 -13.20 -6.08 -13.35
C THR A 186 -13.85 -4.71 -13.23
N VAL A 187 -14.79 -4.40 -14.12
CA VAL A 187 -15.57 -3.15 -14.09
C VAL A 187 -17.01 -3.48 -13.77
N SER A 188 -17.50 -2.96 -12.64
CA SER A 188 -18.90 -3.05 -12.26
C SER A 188 -19.68 -1.91 -12.94
N PRO A 189 -20.70 -2.22 -13.76
CA PRO A 189 -21.48 -1.21 -14.44
C PRO A 189 -22.24 -0.29 -13.48
N GLU A 190 -22.41 0.96 -13.85
CA GLU A 190 -23.25 1.92 -13.16
C GLU A 190 -24.73 1.68 -13.48
N VAL A 191 -25.58 1.71 -12.45
CA VAL A 191 -27.04 1.59 -12.58
C VAL A 191 -27.71 2.96 -12.53
N THR A 192 -27.16 3.88 -11.71
CA THR A 192 -27.68 5.25 -11.59
C THR A 192 -26.99 6.12 -12.63
N ARG A 193 -27.75 6.67 -13.58
CA ARG A 193 -27.24 7.58 -14.62
C ARG A 193 -28.13 8.82 -14.67
N ASP A 194 -27.52 9.97 -14.89
CA ASP A 194 -28.20 11.18 -15.30
C ASP A 194 -28.45 11.06 -16.82
N ASP A 195 -29.71 10.90 -17.21
CA ASP A 195 -30.14 10.85 -18.62
C ASP A 195 -30.16 12.25 -19.25
#